data_f3e921eeca8842fa7355be4c1aa961e0
#
_entry.id   f3e921eeca8842fa7355be4c1aa961e0
#
_cell.length_a   1.000
_cell.length_b   1.000
_cell.length_c   1.000
_cell.angle_alpha   90.00
_cell.angle_beta   90.00
_cell.angle_gamma   90.00
#
_symmetry.space_group_name_H-M   'P 1'
#
loop_
_entity.id
_entity.type
_entity.pdbx_description
1 polymer ?
#
loop_
_entity_poly.entity_id
_entity_poly.type
_entity_poly.pdbx_seq_one_letter_code
_entity_poly.pdbx_strand_id
1 'polypeptide(L)'
;SIVVIYAENRSFNNLFANFSGVERPLSALKPADYQQRDRDGSLLQTLPPIWGGLLQVGPQTVDGVTYAPGEQFQENLPNAPFALKGPNQQDLPLNLVTRDLWHVFYQNQMQINDGKNDQFVAWGDSGALPMGYYAQSQYSLRLWDVAREFVLCDNFFQGAFGGSFLNHQYLVSAAVPFYPNAGTSVAEGQIAVLQGDDPTGTRLKPLAKSPASAMTGAPQFGPSALTPDGFAVNT
;
A
#
# COMPACT_ATOMS: atom_id res chain seq x y z
N SER A 1 25.46 22.23 3.23
CA SER A 1 24.11 21.92 3.76
C SER A 1 23.53 20.73 3.00
N ILE A 2 22.84 19.87 3.70
CA ILE A 2 22.09 18.74 3.11
C ILE A 2 20.61 19.07 3.26
N VAL A 3 19.86 18.97 2.17
CA VAL A 3 18.40 19.13 2.16
C VAL A 3 17.79 17.76 1.85
N VAL A 4 16.92 17.28 2.72
CA VAL A 4 16.16 16.05 2.54
C VAL A 4 14.72 16.42 2.27
N ILE A 5 14.17 15.97 1.13
CA ILE A 5 12.75 16.10 0.80
C ILE A 5 12.13 14.72 0.96
N TYR A 6 11.29 14.57 1.99
CA TYR A 6 10.55 13.34 2.24
C TYR A 6 9.17 13.45 1.59
N ALA A 7 8.98 12.73 0.49
CA ALA A 7 7.73 12.73 -0.27
C ALA A 7 7.08 11.34 -0.21
N GLU A 8 5.79 11.31 0.00
CA GLU A 8 4.91 10.12 0.06
C GLU A 8 3.52 10.48 -0.52
N ASN A 9 2.60 9.60 -0.84
CA ASN A 9 2.46 8.16 -0.53
C ASN A 9 2.66 7.28 -1.79
N ARG A 10 3.30 7.76 -2.82
CA ARG A 10 3.51 6.98 -4.06
C ARG A 10 4.81 6.20 -3.97
N SER A 11 4.70 4.87 -4.13
CA SER A 11 5.85 3.99 -4.05
C SER A 11 6.79 4.14 -5.25
N PHE A 12 8.00 3.61 -5.11
CA PHE A 12 8.96 3.51 -6.21
C PHE A 12 8.36 2.83 -7.44
N ASN A 13 7.76 1.65 -7.28
CA ASN A 13 7.16 0.90 -8.38
C ASN A 13 5.97 1.62 -9.02
N ASN A 14 5.26 2.43 -8.26
CA ASN A 14 4.14 3.23 -8.77
C ASN A 14 4.60 4.28 -9.78
N LEU A 15 5.79 4.88 -9.59
CA LEU A 15 6.31 5.98 -10.40
C LEU A 15 7.51 5.62 -11.29
N PHE A 16 8.38 4.71 -10.87
CA PHE A 16 9.64 4.38 -11.54
C PHE A 16 9.75 2.93 -12.01
N ALA A 17 8.68 2.15 -11.92
CA ALA A 17 8.70 0.71 -12.17
C ALA A 17 9.36 0.25 -13.49
N ASN A 18 9.29 1.07 -14.53
CA ASN A 18 9.90 0.80 -15.84
C ASN A 18 11.06 1.77 -16.16
N PHE A 19 11.65 2.42 -15.17
CA PHE A 19 12.79 3.28 -15.39
C PHE A 19 13.99 2.46 -15.92
N SER A 20 14.66 2.96 -16.95
CA SER A 20 15.81 2.28 -17.53
C SER A 20 16.98 2.25 -16.56
N GLY A 21 17.53 1.08 -16.30
CA GLY A 21 18.67 0.90 -15.39
C GLY A 21 18.31 0.49 -13.96
N VAL A 22 17.02 0.39 -13.61
CA VAL A 22 16.63 -0.25 -12.34
C VAL A 22 16.97 -1.74 -12.39
N GLU A 23 17.34 -2.32 -11.26
CA GLU A 23 17.77 -3.72 -11.16
C GLU A 23 16.67 -4.69 -11.66
N ARG A 24 15.41 -4.41 -11.30
CA ARG A 24 14.27 -5.27 -11.65
C ARG A 24 13.09 -4.45 -12.18
N PRO A 25 13.11 -4.04 -13.47
CA PRO A 25 11.98 -3.32 -14.03
C PRO A 25 10.75 -4.23 -14.13
N LEU A 26 9.53 -3.68 -14.06
CA LEU A 26 8.29 -4.45 -14.13
C LEU A 26 8.20 -5.33 -15.37
N SER A 27 8.74 -4.87 -16.50
CA SER A 27 8.77 -5.62 -17.76
C SER A 27 9.61 -6.89 -17.72
N ALA A 28 10.53 -7.02 -16.75
CA ALA A 28 11.40 -8.19 -16.59
C ALA A 28 10.89 -9.18 -15.53
N LEU A 29 9.83 -8.84 -14.78
CA LEU A 29 9.29 -9.68 -13.72
C LEU A 29 8.56 -10.91 -14.29
N LYS A 30 8.66 -12.00 -13.56
CA LYS A 30 7.93 -13.26 -13.85
C LYS A 30 6.71 -13.38 -12.93
N PRO A 31 5.71 -14.20 -13.25
CA PRO A 31 4.54 -14.40 -12.40
C PRO A 31 4.86 -14.70 -10.93
N ALA A 32 5.88 -15.49 -10.65
CA ALA A 32 6.32 -15.78 -9.28
C ALA A 32 6.80 -14.56 -8.49
N ASP A 33 7.16 -13.46 -9.16
CA ASP A 33 7.67 -12.25 -8.53
C ASP A 33 6.55 -11.28 -8.10
N TYR A 34 5.32 -11.42 -8.62
CA TYR A 34 4.24 -10.45 -8.40
C TYR A 34 2.87 -11.06 -8.11
N GLN A 35 2.63 -12.33 -8.42
CA GLN A 35 1.30 -12.92 -8.23
C GLN A 35 0.85 -12.84 -6.76
N GLN A 36 -0.38 -12.37 -6.59
CA GLN A 36 -0.98 -12.19 -5.28
C GLN A 36 -1.84 -13.38 -4.88
N ARG A 37 -1.92 -13.61 -3.59
CA ARG A 37 -2.71 -14.67 -2.96
C ARG A 37 -3.86 -14.10 -2.16
N ASP A 38 -4.91 -14.88 -2.00
CA ASP A 38 -6.01 -14.56 -1.10
C ASP A 38 -5.61 -14.80 0.37
N ARG A 39 -6.52 -14.47 1.28
CA ARG A 39 -6.36 -14.56 2.74
C ARG A 39 -6.12 -15.98 3.24
N ASP A 40 -6.62 -16.98 2.54
CA ASP A 40 -6.40 -18.41 2.80
C ASP A 40 -5.08 -18.94 2.19
N GLY A 41 -4.31 -18.08 1.53
CA GLY A 41 -3.07 -18.43 0.85
C GLY A 41 -3.24 -19.02 -0.55
N SER A 42 -4.46 -19.20 -1.06
CA SER A 42 -4.71 -19.65 -2.42
C SER A 42 -4.29 -18.60 -3.45
N LEU A 43 -3.79 -19.05 -4.60
CA LEU A 43 -3.40 -18.15 -5.69
C LEU A 43 -4.66 -17.52 -6.32
N LEU A 44 -4.68 -16.19 -6.39
CA LEU A 44 -5.76 -15.48 -7.08
C LEU A 44 -5.67 -15.69 -8.61
N GLN A 45 -6.77 -15.97 -9.25
CA GLN A 45 -6.85 -16.08 -10.71
C GLN A 45 -6.88 -14.69 -11.37
N THR A 46 -7.56 -13.74 -10.73
CA THR A 46 -7.62 -12.32 -11.10
C THR A 46 -7.41 -11.48 -9.85
N LEU A 47 -7.05 -10.23 -10.02
CA LEU A 47 -7.05 -9.28 -8.91
C LEU A 47 -8.50 -8.98 -8.46
N PRO A 48 -8.71 -8.69 -7.17
CA PRO A 48 -10.02 -8.23 -6.70
C PRO A 48 -10.37 -6.87 -7.32
N PRO A 49 -11.64 -6.46 -7.32
CA PRO A 49 -12.03 -5.10 -7.68
C PRO A 49 -11.27 -4.06 -6.84
N ILE A 50 -11.14 -2.83 -7.36
CA ILE A 50 -10.67 -1.70 -6.55
C ILE A 50 -11.81 -1.29 -5.62
N TRP A 51 -11.74 -1.73 -4.37
CA TRP A 51 -12.81 -1.51 -3.38
C TRP A 51 -13.07 -0.02 -3.16
N GLY A 52 -14.33 0.39 -3.38
CA GLY A 52 -14.74 1.78 -3.27
C GLY A 52 -14.26 2.69 -4.39
N GLY A 53 -13.77 2.13 -5.49
CA GLY A 53 -13.33 2.86 -6.67
C GLY A 53 -11.96 3.52 -6.52
N LEU A 54 -11.56 4.20 -7.58
CA LEU A 54 -10.24 4.82 -7.69
C LEU A 54 -10.07 6.03 -6.76
N LEU A 55 -11.12 6.82 -6.55
CA LEU A 55 -11.14 8.00 -5.70
C LEU A 55 -11.84 7.73 -4.37
N GLN A 56 -11.30 8.32 -3.30
CA GLN A 56 -11.89 8.26 -1.96
C GLN A 56 -12.77 9.46 -1.65
N VAL A 57 -12.38 10.64 -2.10
CA VAL A 57 -12.98 11.92 -1.73
C VAL A 57 -13.40 12.69 -2.98
N GLY A 58 -14.66 13.11 -3.02
CA GLY A 58 -15.25 14.03 -3.95
C GLY A 58 -14.93 13.80 -5.45
N PRO A 59 -15.72 14.30 -6.37
CA PRO A 59 -15.34 14.28 -7.77
C PRO A 59 -14.16 15.20 -8.03
N GLN A 60 -13.26 14.79 -8.92
CA GLN A 60 -12.12 15.60 -9.37
C GLN A 60 -12.19 15.73 -10.89
N THR A 61 -11.94 16.93 -11.41
CA THR A 61 -11.83 17.16 -12.85
C THR A 61 -10.38 17.48 -13.19
N VAL A 62 -9.78 16.64 -14.04
CA VAL A 62 -8.40 16.79 -14.51
C VAL A 62 -8.41 16.68 -16.02
N ASP A 63 -7.81 17.65 -16.70
CA ASP A 63 -7.72 17.72 -18.17
C ASP A 63 -9.08 17.57 -18.87
N GLY A 64 -10.13 18.14 -18.27
CA GLY A 64 -11.51 18.08 -18.79
C GLY A 64 -12.25 16.76 -18.56
N VAL A 65 -11.63 15.80 -17.91
CA VAL A 65 -12.24 14.52 -17.54
C VAL A 65 -12.64 14.54 -16.06
N THR A 66 -13.88 14.20 -15.75
CA THR A 66 -14.37 14.09 -14.38
C THR A 66 -14.30 12.65 -13.90
N TYR A 67 -13.72 12.48 -12.73
CA TYR A 67 -13.59 11.21 -12.00
C TYR A 67 -14.45 11.30 -10.75
N ALA A 68 -15.33 10.35 -10.52
CA ALA A 68 -16.19 10.34 -9.33
C ALA A 68 -15.76 9.25 -8.33
N PRO A 69 -16.02 9.43 -7.02
CA PRO A 69 -15.82 8.39 -6.03
C PRO A 69 -16.66 7.14 -6.37
N GLY A 70 -16.09 5.97 -6.11
CA GLY A 70 -16.76 4.69 -6.34
C GLY A 70 -16.70 4.18 -7.79
N GLU A 71 -16.28 5.00 -8.75
CA GLU A 71 -16.17 4.55 -10.14
C GLU A 71 -15.04 3.54 -10.34
N GLN A 72 -15.34 2.52 -11.14
CA GLN A 72 -14.41 1.49 -11.60
C GLN A 72 -14.14 1.71 -13.09
N PHE A 73 -12.87 1.90 -13.44
CA PHE A 73 -12.47 2.06 -14.85
C PHE A 73 -11.79 0.82 -15.41
N GLN A 74 -11.42 -0.12 -14.55
CA GLN A 74 -10.76 -1.36 -14.93
C GLN A 74 -11.35 -2.50 -14.08
N GLU A 75 -11.74 -3.56 -14.77
CA GLU A 75 -12.35 -4.75 -14.15
C GLU A 75 -11.64 -6.01 -14.65
N ASN A 76 -11.80 -7.11 -13.93
CA ASN A 76 -11.25 -8.42 -14.27
C ASN A 76 -9.75 -8.37 -14.57
N LEU A 77 -9.02 -7.57 -13.79
CA LEU A 77 -7.58 -7.41 -13.96
C LEU A 77 -6.86 -8.74 -13.74
N PRO A 78 -5.90 -9.10 -14.61
CA PRO A 78 -5.07 -10.27 -14.38
C PRO A 78 -4.30 -10.12 -13.07
N ASN A 79 -3.90 -11.22 -12.44
CA ASN A 79 -3.09 -11.21 -11.22
C ASN A 79 -1.64 -10.80 -11.56
N ALA A 80 -1.47 -9.52 -11.87
CA ALA A 80 -0.22 -8.89 -12.31
C ALA A 80 -0.24 -7.38 -12.05
N PRO A 81 0.92 -6.70 -12.03
CA PRO A 81 0.97 -5.23 -12.08
C PRO A 81 0.26 -4.70 -13.33
N PHE A 82 -0.45 -3.60 -13.20
CA PHE A 82 -1.21 -3.01 -14.30
C PHE A 82 -1.07 -1.49 -14.36
N ALA A 83 -1.12 -0.94 -15.58
CA ALA A 83 -1.16 0.51 -15.75
C ALA A 83 -2.51 1.07 -15.30
N LEU A 84 -2.48 2.09 -14.44
CA LEU A 84 -3.69 2.77 -13.98
C LEU A 84 -4.33 3.53 -15.14
N LYS A 85 -5.61 3.29 -15.36
CA LYS A 85 -6.41 3.88 -16.43
C LYS A 85 -7.62 4.63 -15.86
N GLY A 86 -7.99 5.69 -16.58
CA GLY A 86 -9.22 6.42 -16.34
C GLY A 86 -10.36 6.02 -17.30
N PRO A 87 -11.44 6.81 -17.35
CA PRO A 87 -12.51 6.65 -18.34
C PRO A 87 -11.90 6.62 -19.76
N ASN A 88 -12.52 5.85 -20.67
CA ASN A 88 -12.00 5.66 -22.05
C ASN A 88 -10.61 5.05 -22.15
N GLN A 89 -10.12 4.39 -21.10
CA GLN A 89 -8.83 3.67 -21.05
C GLN A 89 -7.59 4.56 -21.30
N GLN A 90 -7.70 5.88 -21.14
CA GLN A 90 -6.52 6.76 -21.13
C GLN A 90 -5.68 6.51 -19.87
N ASP A 91 -4.41 6.81 -19.95
CA ASP A 91 -3.52 6.74 -18.80
C ASP A 91 -3.97 7.71 -17.70
N LEU A 92 -3.90 7.27 -16.46
CA LEU A 92 -4.30 8.07 -15.31
C LEU A 92 -3.35 9.25 -15.11
N PRO A 93 -3.85 10.51 -15.02
CA PRO A 93 -2.99 11.66 -14.78
C PRO A 93 -2.33 11.63 -13.42
N LEU A 94 -1.06 12.08 -13.34
CA LEU A 94 -0.29 12.08 -12.09
C LEU A 94 -0.83 13.03 -11.03
N ASN A 95 -1.55 14.09 -11.44
CA ASN A 95 -2.15 15.07 -10.54
C ASN A 95 -3.55 14.69 -10.05
N LEU A 96 -4.08 13.54 -10.46
CA LEU A 96 -5.30 13.00 -9.87
C LEU A 96 -5.00 12.41 -8.49
N VAL A 97 -5.72 12.86 -7.47
CA VAL A 97 -5.60 12.33 -6.11
C VAL A 97 -6.43 11.06 -6.00
N THR A 98 -5.76 9.93 -6.01
CA THR A 98 -6.40 8.61 -5.85
C THR A 98 -6.69 8.30 -4.39
N ARG A 99 -7.33 7.15 -4.15
CA ARG A 99 -7.56 6.61 -2.81
C ARG A 99 -6.24 6.49 -2.05
N ASP A 100 -6.30 6.86 -0.78
CA ASP A 100 -5.21 6.62 0.16
C ASP A 100 -5.24 5.14 0.61
N LEU A 101 -4.18 4.41 0.32
CA LEU A 101 -4.08 2.98 0.64
C LEU A 101 -3.75 2.79 2.12
N TRP A 102 -4.24 1.73 2.73
CA TRP A 102 -3.79 1.37 4.08
C TRP A 102 -2.27 1.19 4.12
N HIS A 103 -1.62 2.06 4.86
CA HIS A 103 -0.20 2.07 5.15
C HIS A 103 0.01 2.10 6.67
N VAL A 104 -0.48 1.06 7.33
CA VAL A 104 -0.49 0.86 8.77
C VAL A 104 0.24 -0.43 9.13
N PHE A 105 0.92 -0.45 10.28
CA PHE A 105 1.92 -1.45 10.64
C PHE A 105 1.46 -2.90 10.44
N TYR A 106 0.42 -3.32 11.15
CA TYR A 106 0.00 -4.72 11.13
C TYR A 106 -0.50 -5.18 9.76
N GLN A 107 -1.28 -4.35 9.08
CA GLN A 107 -1.76 -4.67 7.74
C GLN A 107 -0.59 -4.79 6.77
N ASN A 108 0.43 -3.93 6.88
CA ASN A 108 1.64 -4.08 6.07
C ASN A 108 2.39 -5.38 6.38
N GLN A 109 2.50 -5.78 7.65
CA GLN A 109 3.11 -7.07 8.01
C GLN A 109 2.36 -8.25 7.37
N MET A 110 1.03 -8.22 7.40
CA MET A 110 0.20 -9.24 6.76
C MET A 110 0.34 -9.23 5.23
N GLN A 111 0.44 -8.04 4.61
CA GLN A 111 0.66 -7.87 3.18
C GLN A 111 2.01 -8.43 2.73
N ILE A 112 3.05 -8.21 3.52
CA ILE A 112 4.42 -8.69 3.28
C ILE A 112 4.49 -10.22 3.41
N ASN A 113 3.66 -10.84 4.23
CA ASN A 113 3.54 -12.30 4.40
C ASN A 113 4.91 -13.01 4.54
N ASP A 114 5.65 -12.66 5.59
CA ASP A 114 6.99 -13.21 5.88
C ASP A 114 7.99 -13.04 4.71
N GLY A 115 7.94 -11.88 4.06
CA GLY A 115 8.86 -11.52 2.97
C GLY A 115 8.46 -12.01 1.58
N LYS A 116 7.35 -12.73 1.43
CA LYS A 116 6.86 -13.20 0.13
C LYS A 116 6.26 -12.08 -0.71
N ASN A 117 5.79 -11.02 -0.10
CA ASN A 117 5.17 -9.85 -0.74
C ASN A 117 3.97 -10.22 -1.66
N ASP A 118 3.18 -11.20 -1.27
CA ASP A 118 2.16 -11.82 -2.11
C ASP A 118 0.72 -11.67 -1.58
N GLN A 119 0.49 -10.82 -0.55
CA GLN A 119 -0.84 -10.60 0.01
C GLN A 119 -1.26 -9.12 0.11
N PHE A 120 -0.68 -8.23 -0.72
CA PHE A 120 -1.01 -6.81 -0.71
C PHE A 120 -2.48 -6.54 -1.00
N VAL A 121 -3.06 -7.25 -1.97
CA VAL A 121 -4.47 -7.11 -2.33
C VAL A 121 -5.42 -7.79 -1.35
N ALA A 122 -4.92 -8.72 -0.55
CA ALA A 122 -5.71 -9.48 0.42
C ALA A 122 -5.93 -8.70 1.73
N TRP A 123 -4.91 -8.00 2.20
CA TRP A 123 -4.91 -7.34 3.51
C TRP A 123 -4.89 -5.81 3.43
N GLY A 124 -5.17 -5.24 2.25
CA GLY A 124 -5.46 -3.82 2.06
C GLY A 124 -6.96 -3.53 2.02
N ASP A 125 -7.32 -2.25 1.99
CA ASP A 125 -8.70 -1.75 1.90
C ASP A 125 -9.13 -1.38 0.49
N SER A 126 -8.24 -1.51 -0.48
CA SER A 126 -8.39 -0.95 -1.83
C SER A 126 -8.31 -2.00 -2.95
N GLY A 127 -8.34 -3.29 -2.61
CA GLY A 127 -8.33 -4.39 -3.58
C GLY A 127 -7.11 -4.35 -4.50
N ALA A 128 -7.32 -4.28 -5.81
CA ALA A 128 -6.25 -4.31 -6.81
C ALA A 128 -5.32 -3.10 -6.82
N LEU A 129 -5.71 -1.96 -6.24
CA LEU A 129 -5.02 -0.68 -6.43
C LEU A 129 -3.52 -0.69 -6.07
N PRO A 130 -3.02 -1.42 -5.05
CA PRO A 130 -1.58 -1.55 -4.77
C PRO A 130 -0.75 -2.12 -5.92
N MET A 131 -1.37 -2.83 -6.86
CA MET A 131 -0.70 -3.39 -8.03
C MET A 131 -0.65 -2.44 -9.22
N GLY A 132 -1.24 -1.24 -9.08
CA GLY A 132 -1.29 -0.23 -10.14
C GLY A 132 -0.01 0.61 -10.23
N TYR A 133 0.36 1.02 -11.44
CA TYR A 133 1.44 1.96 -11.70
C TYR A 133 1.03 3.03 -12.71
N TYR A 134 1.72 4.18 -12.69
CA TYR A 134 1.49 5.28 -13.63
C TYR A 134 2.34 5.13 -14.88
N ALA A 135 1.72 4.75 -15.99
CA ALA A 135 2.42 4.62 -17.27
C ALA A 135 2.95 5.97 -17.81
N GLN A 136 2.30 7.09 -17.43
CA GLN A 136 2.72 8.43 -17.85
C GLN A 136 3.97 8.95 -17.12
N SER A 137 4.43 8.32 -16.03
CA SER A 137 5.56 8.83 -15.24
C SER A 137 6.79 9.11 -16.10
N GLN A 138 7.08 8.23 -17.05
CA GLN A 138 8.23 8.37 -17.96
C GLN A 138 8.20 9.62 -18.86
N TYR A 139 7.01 10.21 -19.08
CA TYR A 139 6.83 11.34 -19.98
C TYR A 139 6.54 12.65 -19.25
N SER A 140 5.93 12.58 -18.07
CA SER A 140 5.39 13.76 -17.39
C SER A 140 5.99 14.01 -16.01
N LEU A 141 6.66 13.03 -15.39
CA LEU A 141 7.28 13.19 -14.09
C LEU A 141 8.73 13.70 -14.25
N ARG A 142 8.97 14.97 -13.92
CA ARG A 142 10.30 15.59 -14.01
C ARG A 142 11.37 14.90 -13.16
N LEU A 143 11.00 14.16 -12.14
CA LEU A 143 11.95 13.35 -11.37
C LEU A 143 12.64 12.27 -12.22
N TRP A 144 12.06 11.86 -13.34
CA TRP A 144 12.73 10.98 -14.28
C TRP A 144 13.95 11.64 -14.96
N ASP A 145 13.86 12.96 -15.24
CA ASP A 145 14.99 13.70 -15.80
C ASP A 145 16.10 13.82 -14.76
N VAL A 146 15.74 14.13 -13.53
CA VAL A 146 16.69 14.15 -12.40
C VAL A 146 17.34 12.77 -12.19
N ALA A 147 16.54 11.71 -12.26
CA ALA A 147 17.04 10.34 -12.10
C ALA A 147 17.98 9.88 -13.23
N ARG A 148 17.88 10.48 -14.44
CA ARG A 148 18.82 10.20 -15.54
C ARG A 148 20.17 10.90 -15.36
N GLU A 149 20.20 12.02 -14.66
CA GLU A 149 21.40 12.84 -14.47
C GLU A 149 22.11 12.55 -13.16
N PHE A 150 21.40 12.03 -12.16
CA PHE A 150 21.91 11.79 -10.80
C PHE A 150 21.70 10.34 -10.41
N VAL A 151 21.80 10.03 -9.12
CA VAL A 151 21.65 8.68 -8.60
C VAL A 151 20.17 8.41 -8.27
N LEU A 152 19.61 7.34 -8.84
CA LEU A 152 18.35 6.75 -8.44
C LEU A 152 18.61 5.49 -7.60
N CYS A 153 18.17 5.51 -6.35
CA CYS A 153 18.32 4.36 -5.45
C CYS A 153 17.06 3.50 -5.52
N ASP A 154 17.09 2.41 -6.27
CA ASP A 154 15.95 1.51 -6.51
C ASP A 154 15.78 0.42 -5.43
N ASN A 155 16.76 0.26 -4.56
CA ASN A 155 16.73 -0.61 -3.38
C ASN A 155 16.83 0.18 -2.07
N PHE A 156 16.29 1.40 -2.03
CA PHE A 156 16.24 2.21 -0.82
C PHE A 156 14.95 1.94 -0.04
N PHE A 157 15.07 1.53 1.22
CA PHE A 157 13.95 1.24 2.11
C PHE A 157 13.93 2.21 3.29
N GLN A 158 12.74 2.44 3.83
CA GLN A 158 12.53 3.24 5.02
C GLN A 158 12.96 2.47 6.29
N GLY A 159 12.89 3.11 7.45
CA GLY A 159 13.34 2.55 8.73
C GLY A 159 12.46 1.40 9.25
N ALA A 160 11.20 1.32 8.84
CA ALA A 160 10.27 0.28 9.27
C ALA A 160 9.29 -0.13 8.18
N PHE A 161 8.89 -1.39 8.18
CA PHE A 161 7.74 -1.88 7.43
C PHE A 161 6.44 -1.54 8.19
N GLY A 162 5.95 -0.35 7.99
CA GLY A 162 4.79 0.16 8.68
C GLY A 162 4.42 1.52 8.20
N GLY A 163 3.54 2.21 8.07
CA GLY A 163 3.16 3.46 7.43
C GLY A 163 4.01 4.67 7.81
N SER A 164 3.50 5.83 7.45
CA SER A 164 4.16 7.12 7.65
C SER A 164 4.49 7.40 9.09
N PHE A 165 3.58 7.07 10.03
CA PHE A 165 3.79 7.35 11.45
C PHE A 165 5.13 6.80 11.95
N LEU A 166 5.38 5.50 11.80
CA LEU A 166 6.63 4.87 12.24
C LEU A 166 7.84 5.46 11.51
N ASN A 167 7.76 5.63 10.20
CA ASN A 167 8.88 6.12 9.42
C ASN A 167 9.26 7.55 9.78
N HIS A 168 8.30 8.43 10.08
CA HIS A 168 8.58 9.76 10.61
C HIS A 168 9.21 9.71 12.01
N GLN A 169 8.76 8.80 12.88
CA GLN A 169 9.40 8.61 14.20
C GLN A 169 10.87 8.19 14.05
N TYR A 170 11.18 7.27 13.15
CA TYR A 170 12.56 6.86 12.89
C TYR A 170 13.42 7.99 12.31
N LEU A 171 12.86 8.87 11.48
CA LEU A 171 13.59 10.04 10.96
C LEU A 171 14.00 11.04 12.05
N VAL A 172 13.17 11.24 13.07
CA VAL A 172 13.40 12.29 14.08
C VAL A 172 13.97 11.76 15.40
N SER A 173 13.68 10.51 15.77
CA SER A 173 14.06 9.95 17.08
C SER A 173 14.79 8.60 17.01
N ALA A 174 14.81 7.96 15.82
CA ALA A 174 15.34 6.61 15.64
C ALA A 174 14.72 5.58 16.62
N ALA A 175 13.51 5.83 17.11
CA ALA A 175 12.84 5.02 18.11
C ALA A 175 11.33 4.99 17.90
N VAL A 176 10.70 3.92 18.34
CA VAL A 176 9.24 3.78 18.36
C VAL A 176 8.72 4.37 19.67
N PRO A 177 7.69 5.24 19.65
CA PRO A 177 7.07 5.75 20.87
C PRO A 177 6.49 4.61 21.71
N PHE A 178 6.62 4.75 23.03
CA PHE A 178 6.13 3.76 23.98
C PHE A 178 5.09 4.37 24.93
N TYR A 179 3.97 3.70 25.11
CA TYR A 179 2.91 4.08 26.03
C TYR A 179 2.93 3.14 27.26
N PRO A 180 3.51 3.56 28.37
CA PRO A 180 3.65 2.75 29.57
C PRO A 180 2.34 2.44 30.16
N ASN A 181 1.69 1.64 30.51
CA ASN A 181 0.34 1.42 31.08
C ASN A 181 -0.79 1.40 30.04
N ALA A 182 -0.50 1.07 28.79
CA ALA A 182 -1.51 0.99 27.73
C ALA A 182 -2.72 0.14 28.17
N GLY A 183 -2.48 -1.06 28.71
CA GLY A 183 -3.52 -2.01 29.12
C GLY A 183 -4.32 -1.64 30.36
N THR A 184 -4.01 -0.52 31.02
CA THR A 184 -4.73 -0.04 32.24
C THR A 184 -5.17 1.42 32.10
N SER A 185 -5.20 1.94 30.91
CA SER A 185 -5.51 3.33 30.59
C SER A 185 -6.56 3.43 29.50
N VAL A 186 -6.94 4.65 29.13
CA VAL A 186 -7.82 4.91 27.98
C VAL A 186 -7.24 4.38 26.65
N ALA A 187 -5.94 4.14 26.60
CA ALA A 187 -5.27 3.57 25.44
C ALA A 187 -5.50 2.07 25.25
N GLU A 188 -6.09 1.36 26.23
CA GLU A 188 -6.41 -0.08 26.13
C GLU A 188 -7.24 -0.37 24.87
N GLY A 189 -8.18 0.49 24.53
CA GLY A 189 -9.01 0.38 23.33
C GLY A 189 -8.24 0.50 22.00
N GLN A 190 -6.97 0.90 22.03
CA GLN A 190 -6.11 1.03 20.85
C GLN A 190 -5.09 -0.11 20.71
N ILE A 191 -5.09 -1.04 21.65
CA ILE A 191 -4.18 -2.20 21.61
C ILE A 191 -4.65 -3.18 20.54
N ALA A 192 -3.71 -3.60 19.70
CA ALA A 192 -3.96 -4.57 18.65
C ALA A 192 -4.41 -5.92 19.22
N VAL A 193 -5.48 -6.47 18.66
CA VAL A 193 -5.91 -7.84 18.93
C VAL A 193 -5.31 -8.76 17.87
N LEU A 194 -4.38 -9.59 18.27
CA LEU A 194 -3.65 -10.49 17.38
C LEU A 194 -4.30 -11.88 17.31
N GLN A 195 -3.98 -12.64 16.27
CA GLN A 195 -4.34 -14.05 16.17
C GLN A 195 -3.54 -14.85 17.19
N GLY A 196 -4.21 -15.70 17.94
CA GLY A 196 -3.56 -16.45 19.05
C GLY A 196 -2.60 -17.56 18.60
N ASP A 197 -2.67 -17.98 17.35
CA ASP A 197 -1.84 -19.01 16.72
C ASP A 197 -0.73 -18.43 15.80
N ASP A 198 -0.58 -17.11 15.78
CA ASP A 198 0.47 -16.45 15.01
C ASP A 198 1.81 -16.42 15.77
N PRO A 199 2.81 -17.21 15.35
CA PRO A 199 4.11 -17.24 16.03
C PRO A 199 4.93 -15.94 15.83
N THR A 200 4.57 -15.13 14.85
CA THR A 200 5.28 -13.88 14.55
C THR A 200 4.74 -12.70 15.38
N GLY A 201 3.53 -12.81 15.93
CA GLY A 201 2.86 -11.72 16.64
C GLY A 201 2.56 -10.51 15.77
N THR A 202 2.39 -10.70 14.46
CA THR A 202 2.19 -9.62 13.48
C THR A 202 0.85 -9.69 12.77
N ARG A 203 0.05 -10.72 12.99
CA ARG A 203 -1.24 -10.91 12.32
C ARG A 203 -2.39 -10.44 13.20
N LEU A 204 -3.11 -9.43 12.71
CA LEU A 204 -4.35 -8.97 13.34
C LEU A 204 -5.43 -10.06 13.25
N LYS A 205 -6.23 -10.14 14.30
CA LYS A 205 -7.46 -10.93 14.28
C LYS A 205 -8.54 -10.17 13.51
N PRO A 206 -9.02 -10.68 12.37
CA PRO A 206 -10.12 -10.04 11.65
C PRO A 206 -11.40 -10.04 12.49
N LEU A 207 -12.24 -9.03 12.31
CA LEU A 207 -13.58 -9.00 12.89
C LEU A 207 -14.45 -10.11 12.28
N ALA A 208 -15.42 -10.62 13.03
CA ALA A 208 -16.31 -11.69 12.59
C ALA A 208 -17.08 -11.39 11.29
N LYS A 209 -17.31 -10.11 11.00
CA LYS A 209 -17.95 -9.63 9.76
C LYS A 209 -16.99 -9.40 8.60
N SER A 210 -15.67 -9.61 8.81
CA SER A 210 -14.68 -9.45 7.76
C SER A 210 -14.91 -10.50 6.66
N PRO A 211 -14.92 -10.11 5.37
CA PRO A 211 -15.02 -11.06 4.28
C PRO A 211 -13.87 -12.09 4.33
N ALA A 212 -14.19 -13.35 4.06
CA ALA A 212 -13.19 -14.43 4.06
C ALA A 212 -12.21 -14.33 2.88
N SER A 213 -12.62 -13.71 1.78
CA SER A 213 -11.82 -13.58 0.55
C SER A 213 -11.69 -12.11 0.14
N ALA A 214 -10.54 -11.75 -0.41
CA ALA A 214 -10.31 -10.47 -1.05
C ALA A 214 -11.22 -10.22 -2.26
N MET A 215 -11.74 -11.27 -2.89
CA MET A 215 -12.67 -11.15 -4.00
C MET A 215 -14.06 -10.64 -3.59
N THR A 216 -14.38 -10.72 -2.31
CA THR A 216 -15.71 -10.38 -1.79
C THR A 216 -15.75 -9.13 -0.92
N GLY A 217 -14.60 -8.52 -0.63
CA GLY A 217 -14.55 -7.26 0.10
C GLY A 217 -13.26 -7.02 0.88
N ALA A 218 -13.06 -5.78 1.29
CA ALA A 218 -11.95 -5.37 2.13
C ALA A 218 -12.02 -6.03 3.52
N PRO A 219 -10.87 -6.38 4.13
CA PRO A 219 -10.86 -6.94 5.48
C PRO A 219 -11.26 -5.89 6.51
N GLN A 220 -11.76 -6.34 7.65
CA GLN A 220 -12.16 -5.46 8.74
C GLN A 220 -11.46 -5.85 10.03
N PHE A 221 -10.88 -4.86 10.71
CA PHE A 221 -10.13 -5.03 11.95
C PHE A 221 -10.64 -4.09 13.03
N GLY A 222 -10.33 -4.40 14.27
CA GLY A 222 -10.42 -3.46 15.38
C GLY A 222 -9.27 -2.45 15.37
N PRO A 223 -9.27 -1.50 16.33
CA PRO A 223 -8.14 -0.59 16.53
C PRO A 223 -6.82 -1.35 16.72
N SER A 224 -5.72 -0.77 16.23
CA SER A 224 -4.40 -1.39 16.26
C SER A 224 -3.28 -0.34 16.27
N ALA A 225 -3.51 0.78 16.95
CA ALA A 225 -2.51 1.83 17.07
C ALA A 225 -1.36 1.46 17.99
N LEU A 226 -1.60 0.56 18.95
CA LEU A 226 -0.60 0.08 19.89
C LEU A 226 -0.36 -1.43 19.73
N THR A 227 0.88 -1.84 19.92
CA THR A 227 1.20 -3.27 20.11
C THR A 227 0.69 -3.76 21.46
N PRO A 228 0.55 -5.08 21.69
CA PRO A 228 0.22 -5.62 23.00
C PRO A 228 1.15 -5.14 24.13
N ASP A 229 2.41 -4.86 23.79
CA ASP A 229 3.43 -4.38 24.74
C ASP A 229 3.38 -2.85 24.95
N GLY A 230 2.52 -2.13 24.23
CA GLY A 230 2.34 -0.68 24.37
C GLY A 230 3.21 0.19 23.45
N PHE A 231 3.86 -0.34 22.44
CA PHE A 231 4.53 0.48 21.43
C PHE A 231 3.52 1.08 20.45
N ALA A 232 3.62 2.38 20.19
CA ALA A 232 2.77 3.06 19.24
C ALA A 232 3.29 2.82 17.81
N VAL A 233 2.50 2.10 17.02
CA VAL A 233 2.85 1.72 15.64
C VAL A 233 2.00 2.41 14.57
N ASN A 234 0.89 3.01 14.99
CA ASN A 234 0.01 3.83 14.15
C ASN A 234 -0.55 5.00 14.97
N THR A 235 -1.22 5.93 14.31
CA THR A 235 -1.98 7.04 14.93
C THR A 235 -3.47 6.71 14.98
#